data_ebc0b0bc54c2be553f85b0682c58004a
#
_entry.id   ebc0b0bc54c2be553f85b0682c58004a
#
_cell.length_a   1.000
_cell.length_b   1.000
_cell.length_c   1.000
_cell.angle_alpha   90.00
_cell.angle_beta   90.00
_cell.angle_gamma   90.00
#
_symmetry.space_group_name_H-M   'P 1'
#
loop_
_entity.id
_entity.type
_entity.pdbx_description
1 polymer ?
#
loop_
_entity_poly.entity_id
_entity_poly.type
_entity_poly.pdbx_seq_one_letter_code
_entity_poly.pdbx_strand_id
1 'polypeptide(L)'
;MSRLRTVSGKRLEDLLAAAPDALEADREMRGQIQKGIGARWYAMIGVGVASLLRCERFVYDLRGPLEKSFAVQLAADWTKLSLTDEERAILSYTEKGTLDEASVRRRDVEPLRQAGLADKDILLIAAAIAYHNYLIRLAAAFDVMPS
;
A
#
# COMPACT_ATOMS: atom_id res chain seq x y z
N MET A 1 24.38 13.03 4.92
CA MET A 1 23.18 13.89 4.91
C MET A 1 23.01 14.64 3.59
N SER A 2 24.05 15.36 3.12
CA SER A 2 23.96 16.10 1.85
C SER A 2 23.71 15.19 0.64
N ARG A 3 24.29 13.99 0.61
CA ARG A 3 24.07 13.04 -0.48
C ARG A 3 22.60 12.59 -0.58
N LEU A 4 21.93 12.40 0.54
CA LEU A 4 20.53 12.00 0.54
C LEU A 4 19.61 13.12 0.07
N ARG A 5 19.98 14.38 0.32
CA ARG A 5 19.24 15.53 -0.18
C ARG A 5 19.30 15.66 -1.71
N THR A 6 20.39 15.21 -2.32
CA THR A 6 20.55 15.29 -3.76
C THR A 6 19.71 14.26 -4.54
N VAL A 7 19.12 13.29 -3.83
CA VAL A 7 18.22 12.32 -4.47
C VAL A 7 16.74 12.68 -4.31
N SER A 8 16.44 13.82 -3.71
CA SER A 8 15.06 14.32 -3.65
C SER A 8 14.48 14.41 -5.06
N GLY A 9 13.23 13.96 -5.21
CA GLY A 9 12.56 13.89 -6.51
C GLY A 9 12.81 12.60 -7.27
N LYS A 10 13.71 11.75 -6.82
CA LYS A 10 13.94 10.42 -7.40
C LYS A 10 12.99 9.40 -6.79
N ARG A 11 13.05 8.19 -7.31
CA ARG A 11 12.24 7.06 -6.82
C ARG A 11 13.00 6.27 -5.77
N LEU A 12 12.27 5.60 -4.89
CA LEU A 12 12.85 4.73 -3.87
C LEU A 12 13.76 3.67 -4.51
N GLU A 13 13.39 3.17 -5.68
CA GLU A 13 14.17 2.19 -6.41
C GLU A 13 15.59 2.70 -6.70
N ASP A 14 15.75 3.99 -6.99
CA ASP A 14 17.07 4.59 -7.23
C ASP A 14 17.95 4.56 -5.97
N LEU A 15 17.33 4.73 -4.80
CA LEU A 15 18.06 4.62 -3.53
C LEU A 15 18.44 3.17 -3.23
N LEU A 16 17.52 2.25 -3.46
CA LEU A 16 17.75 0.82 -3.22
C LEU A 16 18.82 0.26 -4.13
N ALA A 17 19.12 0.90 -5.27
CA ALA A 17 20.21 0.49 -6.15
C ALA A 17 21.57 0.48 -5.45
N ALA A 18 21.73 1.24 -4.36
CA ALA A 18 22.93 1.20 -3.53
C ALA A 18 23.07 -0.12 -2.75
N ALA A 19 21.99 -0.89 -2.62
CA ALA A 19 21.94 -2.19 -1.97
C ALA A 19 21.26 -3.18 -2.93
N PRO A 20 21.99 -3.72 -3.94
CA PRO A 20 21.39 -4.50 -5.03
C PRO A 20 20.55 -5.69 -4.58
N ASP A 21 20.97 -6.38 -3.53
CA ASP A 21 20.20 -7.53 -3.00
C ASP A 21 18.88 -7.08 -2.38
N ALA A 22 18.86 -5.92 -1.71
CA ALA A 22 17.65 -5.35 -1.16
C ALA A 22 16.69 -4.91 -2.27
N LEU A 23 17.22 -4.32 -3.35
CA LEU A 23 16.42 -3.94 -4.51
C LEU A 23 15.77 -5.15 -5.16
N GLU A 24 16.53 -6.24 -5.34
CA GLU A 24 16.01 -7.47 -5.93
C GLU A 24 14.92 -8.08 -5.05
N ALA A 25 15.14 -8.14 -3.74
CA ALA A 25 14.14 -8.65 -2.79
C ALA A 25 12.86 -7.80 -2.80
N ASP A 26 12.99 -6.48 -2.89
CA ASP A 26 11.86 -5.57 -2.99
C ASP A 26 11.05 -5.82 -4.25
N ARG A 27 11.71 -5.93 -5.39
CA ARG A 27 11.06 -6.20 -6.68
C ARG A 27 10.31 -7.53 -6.67
N GLU A 28 10.93 -8.55 -6.09
CA GLU A 28 10.32 -9.88 -6.01
C GLU A 28 9.08 -9.86 -5.11
N MET A 29 9.17 -9.27 -3.92
CA MET A 29 8.04 -9.16 -3.00
C MET A 29 6.88 -8.41 -3.65
N ARG A 30 7.16 -7.26 -4.25
CA ARG A 30 6.16 -6.45 -4.94
C ARG A 30 5.47 -7.25 -6.04
N GLY A 31 6.26 -7.93 -6.87
CA GLY A 31 5.73 -8.74 -7.97
C GLY A 31 4.83 -9.87 -7.50
N GLN A 32 5.21 -10.56 -6.44
CA GLN A 32 4.42 -11.66 -5.88
C GLN A 32 3.09 -11.15 -5.31
N ILE A 33 3.11 -10.04 -4.59
CA ILE A 33 1.89 -9.45 -4.04
C ILE A 33 0.95 -9.01 -5.15
N GLN A 34 1.46 -8.25 -6.12
CA GLN A 34 0.64 -7.76 -7.24
C GLN A 34 0.05 -8.91 -8.05
N LYS A 35 0.82 -9.95 -8.31
CA LYS A 35 0.35 -11.12 -9.03
C LYS A 35 -0.77 -11.83 -8.26
N GLY A 36 -0.66 -11.88 -6.93
CA GLY A 36 -1.61 -12.59 -6.10
C GLY A 36 -2.95 -11.90 -5.92
N ILE A 37 -2.96 -10.58 -5.71
CA ILE A 37 -4.19 -9.83 -5.43
C ILE A 37 -4.66 -8.96 -6.58
N GLY A 38 -3.83 -8.79 -7.62
CA GLY A 38 -4.14 -7.96 -8.77
C GLY A 38 -3.76 -6.49 -8.59
N ALA A 39 -3.58 -5.82 -9.72
CA ALA A 39 -3.10 -4.43 -9.75
C ALA A 39 -4.07 -3.45 -9.10
N ARG A 40 -5.38 -3.69 -9.25
CA ARG A 40 -6.41 -2.79 -8.69
C ARG A 40 -6.36 -2.77 -7.16
N TRP A 41 -6.44 -3.93 -6.52
CA TRP A 41 -6.43 -4.01 -5.05
C TRP A 41 -5.09 -3.57 -4.48
N TYR A 42 -4.00 -3.93 -5.16
CA TYR A 42 -2.67 -3.49 -4.77
C TYR A 42 -2.61 -1.95 -4.71
N ALA A 43 -3.09 -1.28 -5.77
CA ALA A 43 -3.11 0.18 -5.84
C ALA A 43 -4.07 0.80 -4.81
N MET A 44 -5.25 0.20 -4.61
CA MET A 44 -6.21 0.67 -3.61
C MET A 44 -5.62 0.66 -2.20
N ILE A 45 -4.93 -0.41 -1.84
CA ILE A 45 -4.26 -0.54 -0.54
C ILE A 45 -3.16 0.52 -0.42
N GLY A 46 -2.35 0.70 -1.47
CA GLY A 46 -1.29 1.70 -1.48
C GLY A 46 -1.78 3.12 -1.29
N VAL A 47 -2.82 3.50 -2.02
CA VAL A 47 -3.45 4.82 -1.89
C VAL A 47 -4.04 5.00 -0.49
N GLY A 48 -4.72 3.97 0.03
CA GLY A 48 -5.28 3.99 1.37
C GLY A 48 -4.22 4.20 2.44
N VAL A 49 -3.13 3.44 2.37
CA VAL A 49 -2.03 3.57 3.34
C VAL A 49 -1.40 4.96 3.25
N ALA A 50 -1.16 5.47 2.04
CA ALA A 50 -0.57 6.80 1.86
C ALA A 50 -1.43 7.89 2.51
N SER A 51 -2.74 7.81 2.32
CA SER A 51 -3.69 8.75 2.94
C SER A 51 -3.65 8.65 4.46
N LEU A 52 -3.68 7.43 5.00
CA LEU A 52 -3.68 7.19 6.44
C LEU A 52 -2.38 7.68 7.10
N LEU A 53 -1.26 7.57 6.39
CA LEU A 53 0.05 8.02 6.86
C LEU A 53 0.31 9.52 6.59
N ARG A 54 -0.69 10.23 6.08
CA ARG A 54 -0.59 11.67 5.74
C ARG A 54 0.47 11.95 4.67
N CYS A 55 0.62 11.02 3.72
CA CYS A 55 1.53 11.14 2.59
C CYS A 55 0.75 11.28 1.28
N GLU A 56 -0.20 12.21 1.25
CA GLU A 56 -1.10 12.41 0.11
C GLU A 56 -0.35 12.73 -1.19
N ARG A 57 0.86 13.28 -1.09
CA ARG A 57 1.70 13.56 -2.26
C ARG A 57 2.08 12.30 -3.04
N PHE A 58 1.99 11.11 -2.41
CA PHE A 58 2.29 9.84 -3.05
C PHE A 58 1.08 9.19 -3.74
N VAL A 59 -0.12 9.72 -3.53
CA VAL A 59 -1.35 9.12 -4.06
C VAL A 59 -1.31 8.99 -5.57
N TYR A 60 -0.89 10.04 -6.27
CA TYR A 60 -0.81 10.02 -7.73
C TYR A 60 0.13 8.93 -8.23
N ASP A 61 1.31 8.82 -7.61
CA ASP A 61 2.30 7.82 -7.98
C ASP A 61 1.84 6.39 -7.70
N LEU A 62 1.12 6.17 -6.58
CA LEU A 62 0.67 4.86 -6.16
C LEU A 62 -0.63 4.40 -6.82
N ARG A 63 -1.36 5.29 -7.48
CA ARG A 63 -2.69 4.96 -8.01
C ARG A 63 -2.69 3.88 -9.09
N GLY A 64 -1.56 3.61 -9.73
CA GLY A 64 -1.46 2.56 -10.75
C GLY A 64 -2.59 2.65 -11.78
N PRO A 65 -3.40 1.58 -11.92
CA PRO A 65 -4.49 1.54 -12.90
C PRO A 65 -5.74 2.32 -12.48
N LEU A 66 -5.78 2.86 -11.26
CA LEU A 66 -6.96 3.59 -10.77
C LEU A 66 -7.09 4.94 -11.47
N GLU A 67 -8.31 5.31 -11.82
CA GLU A 67 -8.58 6.64 -12.34
C GLU A 67 -8.25 7.69 -11.28
N LYS A 68 -7.80 8.85 -11.72
CA LYS A 68 -7.38 9.93 -10.83
C LYS A 68 -8.50 10.34 -9.86
N SER A 69 -9.71 10.52 -10.37
CA SER A 69 -10.85 10.91 -9.52
C SER A 69 -11.19 9.85 -8.47
N PHE A 70 -11.09 8.58 -8.85
CA PHE A 70 -11.30 7.47 -7.92
C PHE A 70 -10.24 7.47 -6.83
N ALA A 71 -8.96 7.61 -7.21
CA ALA A 71 -7.85 7.62 -6.24
C ALA A 71 -7.95 8.81 -5.28
N VAL A 72 -8.32 9.98 -5.77
CA VAL A 72 -8.52 11.18 -4.94
C VAL A 72 -9.64 10.95 -3.93
N GLN A 73 -10.78 10.40 -4.37
CA GLN A 73 -11.90 10.14 -3.45
C GLN A 73 -11.54 9.04 -2.45
N LEU A 74 -10.82 8.01 -2.89
CA LEU A 74 -10.36 6.94 -1.99
C LEU A 74 -9.49 7.52 -0.87
N ALA A 75 -8.57 8.40 -1.23
CA ALA A 75 -7.68 9.05 -0.27
C ALA A 75 -8.45 9.99 0.68
N ALA A 76 -9.48 10.69 0.19
CA ALA A 76 -10.25 11.62 0.99
C ALA A 76 -11.23 10.91 1.92
N ASP A 77 -12.02 9.99 1.36
CA ASP A 77 -13.00 9.20 2.13
C ASP A 77 -13.47 8.04 1.26
N TRP A 78 -12.89 6.86 1.47
CA TRP A 78 -13.21 5.68 0.67
C TRP A 78 -14.64 5.18 0.90
N THR A 79 -15.25 5.51 2.05
CA THR A 79 -16.62 5.06 2.36
C THR A 79 -17.66 5.63 1.40
N LYS A 80 -17.31 6.69 0.68
CA LYS A 80 -18.19 7.32 -0.31
C LYS A 80 -18.11 6.70 -1.71
N LEU A 81 -17.15 5.79 -1.90
CA LEU A 81 -17.01 5.09 -3.18
C LEU A 81 -17.98 3.93 -3.30
N SER A 82 -18.37 3.62 -4.54
CA SER A 82 -19.12 2.41 -4.86
C SER A 82 -18.12 1.25 -4.97
N LEU A 83 -18.08 0.40 -3.95
CA LEU A 83 -17.10 -0.68 -3.82
C LEU A 83 -17.82 -2.01 -3.62
N THR A 84 -17.12 -3.11 -3.96
CA THR A 84 -17.59 -4.46 -3.62
C THR A 84 -17.45 -4.70 -2.11
N ASP A 85 -18.14 -5.72 -1.60
CA ASP A 85 -18.01 -6.10 -0.20
C ASP A 85 -16.57 -6.47 0.15
N GLU A 86 -15.89 -7.15 -0.78
CA GLU A 86 -14.49 -7.51 -0.63
C GLU A 86 -13.61 -6.27 -0.48
N GLU A 87 -13.81 -5.28 -1.34
CA GLU A 87 -13.03 -4.04 -1.32
C GLU A 87 -13.28 -3.24 -0.05
N ARG A 88 -14.52 -3.19 0.44
CA ARG A 88 -14.83 -2.52 1.71
C ARG A 88 -14.12 -3.19 2.88
N ALA A 89 -14.15 -4.53 2.91
CA ALA A 89 -13.47 -5.29 3.95
C ALA A 89 -11.96 -5.08 3.90
N ILE A 90 -11.38 -5.05 2.70
CA ILE A 90 -9.95 -4.80 2.49
C ILE A 90 -9.56 -3.42 3.04
N LEU A 91 -10.32 -2.37 2.69
CA LEU A 91 -9.99 -1.02 3.13
C LEU A 91 -10.19 -0.82 4.62
N SER A 92 -11.21 -1.44 5.20
CA SER A 92 -11.41 -1.43 6.65
C SER A 92 -10.25 -2.09 7.38
N TYR A 93 -9.78 -3.24 6.89
CA TYR A 93 -8.63 -3.93 7.46
C TYR A 93 -7.34 -3.13 7.27
N THR A 94 -7.21 -2.44 6.13
CA THR A 94 -6.08 -1.55 5.85
C THR A 94 -5.99 -0.43 6.88
N GLU A 95 -7.12 0.18 7.24
CA GLU A 95 -7.15 1.21 8.27
C GLU A 95 -6.64 0.69 9.60
N LYS A 96 -7.18 -0.42 10.06
CA LYS A 96 -6.77 -0.99 11.34
C LYS A 96 -5.31 -1.41 11.35
N GLY A 97 -4.88 -2.09 10.29
CA GLY A 97 -3.49 -2.54 10.18
C GLY A 97 -2.48 -1.42 10.06
N THR A 98 -2.90 -0.23 9.63
CA THR A 98 -2.02 0.92 9.47
C THR A 98 -2.04 1.83 10.71
N LEU A 99 -3.23 2.11 11.25
CA LEU A 99 -3.39 3.06 12.35
C LEU A 99 -3.38 2.44 13.73
N ASP A 100 -3.71 1.16 13.85
CA ASP A 100 -3.90 0.49 15.14
C ASP A 100 -3.40 -0.96 15.07
N GLU A 101 -2.21 -1.15 14.51
CA GLU A 101 -1.62 -2.47 14.29
C GLU A 101 -1.43 -3.24 15.60
N ALA A 102 -1.20 -2.56 16.70
CA ALA A 102 -0.99 -3.20 18.01
C ALA A 102 -2.24 -3.92 18.52
N SER A 103 -3.44 -3.49 18.09
CA SER A 103 -4.69 -4.10 18.52
C SER A 103 -5.27 -5.08 17.51
N VAL A 104 -4.60 -5.30 16.37
CA VAL A 104 -5.04 -6.29 15.38
C VAL A 104 -5.02 -7.68 15.99
N ARG A 105 -6.13 -8.41 15.81
CA ARG A 105 -6.31 -9.78 16.32
C ARG A 105 -6.79 -10.68 15.19
N ARG A 106 -6.72 -11.99 15.41
CA ARG A 106 -7.19 -12.98 14.42
C ARG A 106 -8.63 -12.72 13.96
N ARG A 107 -9.49 -12.28 14.87
CA ARG A 107 -10.90 -11.98 14.57
C ARG A 107 -11.08 -10.87 13.54
N ASP A 108 -10.08 -10.00 13.36
CA ASP A 108 -10.17 -8.88 12.44
C ASP A 108 -10.12 -9.32 10.97
N VAL A 109 -9.71 -10.56 10.70
CA VAL A 109 -9.75 -11.12 9.35
C VAL A 109 -11.13 -11.71 8.99
N GLU A 110 -12.01 -11.89 9.97
CA GLU A 110 -13.32 -12.51 9.71
C GLU A 110 -14.16 -11.75 8.67
N PRO A 111 -14.22 -10.40 8.67
CA PRO A 111 -14.94 -9.69 7.61
C PRO A 111 -14.42 -10.01 6.21
N LEU A 112 -13.11 -10.26 6.06
CA LEU A 112 -12.52 -10.66 4.79
C LEU A 112 -13.01 -12.05 4.36
N ARG A 113 -13.06 -13.00 5.30
CA ARG A 113 -13.59 -14.34 5.03
C ARG A 113 -15.08 -14.29 4.69
N GLN A 114 -15.85 -13.50 5.42
CA GLN A 114 -17.28 -13.34 5.18
C GLN A 114 -17.55 -12.72 3.81
N ALA A 115 -16.66 -11.87 3.32
CA ALA A 115 -16.75 -11.30 1.99
C ALA A 115 -16.39 -12.31 0.88
N GLY A 116 -15.90 -13.50 1.24
CA GLY A 116 -15.60 -14.56 0.30
C GLY A 116 -14.13 -14.74 -0.05
N LEU A 117 -13.23 -14.05 0.66
CA LEU A 117 -11.80 -14.18 0.39
C LEU A 117 -11.22 -15.43 1.03
N ALA A 118 -10.39 -16.14 0.26
CA ALA A 118 -9.68 -17.33 0.73
C ALA A 118 -8.50 -16.92 1.62
N ASP A 119 -8.02 -17.85 2.44
CA ASP A 119 -6.90 -17.60 3.35
C ASP A 119 -5.65 -17.09 2.62
N LYS A 120 -5.38 -17.60 1.43
CA LYS A 120 -4.26 -17.15 0.61
C LYS A 120 -4.40 -15.68 0.24
N ASP A 121 -5.59 -15.25 -0.15
CA ASP A 121 -5.86 -13.85 -0.52
C ASP A 121 -5.72 -12.94 0.70
N ILE A 122 -6.23 -13.39 1.84
CA ILE A 122 -6.14 -12.64 3.10
C ILE A 122 -4.67 -12.44 3.50
N LEU A 123 -3.86 -13.49 3.39
CA LEU A 123 -2.42 -13.40 3.66
C LEU A 123 -1.76 -12.36 2.74
N LEU A 124 -2.07 -12.40 1.45
CA LEU A 124 -1.47 -11.47 0.49
C LEU A 124 -1.97 -10.03 0.67
N ILE A 125 -3.21 -9.86 1.09
CA ILE A 125 -3.76 -8.55 1.46
C ILE A 125 -3.00 -7.98 2.67
N ALA A 126 -2.81 -8.79 3.70
CA ALA A 126 -2.05 -8.39 4.87
C ALA A 126 -0.60 -8.05 4.50
N ALA A 127 0.00 -8.84 3.62
CA ALA A 127 1.35 -8.58 3.11
C ALA A 127 1.41 -7.28 2.31
N ALA A 128 0.38 -6.98 1.52
CA ALA A 128 0.29 -5.75 0.75
C ALA A 128 0.22 -4.52 1.67
N ILE A 129 -0.56 -4.61 2.75
CA ILE A 129 -0.67 -3.54 3.74
C ILE A 129 0.69 -3.29 4.39
N ALA A 130 1.35 -4.34 4.86
CA ALA A 130 2.67 -4.25 5.48
C ALA A 130 3.72 -3.70 4.51
N TYR A 131 3.69 -4.18 3.27
CA TYR A 131 4.62 -3.74 2.24
C TYR A 131 4.45 -2.26 1.92
N HIS A 132 3.22 -1.79 1.74
CA HIS A 132 2.97 -0.36 1.49
C HIS A 132 3.33 0.51 2.69
N ASN A 133 3.13 0.03 3.92
CA ASN A 133 3.62 0.74 5.10
C ASN A 133 5.14 0.89 5.07
N TYR A 134 5.87 -0.18 4.74
CA TYR A 134 7.32 -0.14 4.56
C TYR A 134 7.71 0.85 3.44
N LEU A 135 7.13 0.67 2.26
CA LEU A 135 7.46 1.43 1.07
C LEU A 135 7.25 2.94 1.27
N ILE A 136 6.10 3.32 1.78
CA ILE A 136 5.71 4.72 1.95
C ILE A 136 6.53 5.38 3.06
N ARG A 137 6.74 4.68 4.18
CA ARG A 137 7.53 5.21 5.28
C ARG A 137 8.99 5.42 4.86
N LEU A 138 9.54 4.48 4.11
CA LEU A 138 10.92 4.60 3.63
C LEU A 138 11.05 5.74 2.61
N ALA A 139 10.13 5.82 1.66
CA ALA A 139 10.11 6.89 0.66
C ALA A 139 9.99 8.27 1.33
N ALA A 140 9.11 8.39 2.32
CA ALA A 140 8.92 9.64 3.06
C ALA A 140 10.17 10.03 3.84
N ALA A 141 10.87 9.05 4.43
CA ALA A 141 12.09 9.30 5.19
C ALA A 141 13.19 9.92 4.34
N PHE A 142 13.25 9.59 3.06
CA PHE A 142 14.27 10.09 2.14
C PHE A 142 13.74 11.10 1.12
N ASP A 143 12.47 11.48 1.25
CA ASP A 143 11.79 12.43 0.34
C ASP A 143 11.95 12.04 -1.13
N VAL A 144 11.64 10.79 -1.44
CA VAL A 144 11.61 10.25 -2.80
C VAL A 144 10.22 9.67 -3.10
N MET A 145 9.94 9.41 -4.38
CA MET A 145 8.69 8.77 -4.76
C MET A 145 8.73 7.26 -4.45
N PRO A 146 7.62 6.67 -3.97
CA PRO A 146 7.62 5.27 -3.54
C PRO A 146 7.72 4.24 -4.66
N SER A 147 7.37 4.61 -5.88
CA SER A 147 7.45 3.66 -6.98
C SER A 147 8.17 4.20 -8.20
#